data_3aa41e528a0e971ed893ed464ffd135d
#
_entry.id   3aa41e528a0e971ed893ed464ffd135d
#
_cell.length_a   1.000
_cell.length_b   1.000
_cell.length_c   1.000
_cell.angle_alpha   90.00
_cell.angle_beta   90.00
_cell.angle_gamma   90.00
#
_symmetry.space_group_name_H-M   'P 1'
#
loop_
_entity.id
_entity.type
_entity.pdbx_description
1 polymer ?
#
loop_
_entity_poly.entity_id
_entity_poly.type
_entity_poly.pdbx_seq_one_letter_code
_entity_poly.pdbx_strand_id
1 'polypeptide(L)'
;MPDPIMSEWRRFSPLSVGGGWLVDASLFAFLVDFEIHKAQRLRYSLSLVCFSVEGVPAGNEESVVLPTAEHVARYLRATDAVTSGAGPWLALLLVDAESIHLPLILHRVTTQLETSAWSAGGSSYPRTATRAKDMLSQAVELMDRAKVEGGNRLYVAS
;
A
#
# COMPACT_ATOMS: atom_id res chain seq x y z
N MET A 1 -8.28 -26.16 -23.00
CA MET A 1 -9.25 -25.10 -23.24
C MET A 1 -9.52 -24.35 -21.93
N PRO A 2 -9.35 -23.03 -21.88
CA PRO A 2 -9.64 -22.31 -20.63
C PRO A 2 -11.13 -22.40 -20.31
N ASP A 3 -11.42 -22.56 -19.02
CA ASP A 3 -12.77 -22.59 -18.49
C ASP A 3 -13.42 -21.20 -18.71
N PRO A 4 -14.57 -21.10 -19.39
CA PRO A 4 -15.24 -19.83 -19.63
C PRO A 4 -15.56 -19.06 -18.33
N ILE A 5 -15.92 -19.78 -17.27
CA ILE A 5 -16.20 -19.18 -15.95
C ILE A 5 -14.94 -18.50 -15.40
N MET A 6 -13.81 -19.15 -15.50
CA MET A 6 -12.53 -18.58 -15.04
C MET A 6 -12.11 -17.37 -15.86
N SER A 7 -12.43 -17.33 -17.16
CA SER A 7 -12.17 -16.18 -18.02
C SER A 7 -12.99 -14.96 -17.59
N GLU A 8 -14.25 -15.18 -17.22
CA GLU A 8 -15.11 -14.10 -16.71
C GLU A 8 -14.63 -13.58 -15.37
N TRP A 9 -14.25 -14.47 -14.46
CA TRP A 9 -13.67 -14.06 -13.18
C TRP A 9 -12.43 -13.21 -13.36
N ARG A 10 -11.59 -13.51 -14.35
CA ARG A 10 -10.37 -12.76 -14.64
C ARG A 10 -10.64 -11.32 -15.06
N ARG A 11 -11.80 -11.02 -15.62
CA ARG A 11 -12.19 -9.65 -15.98
C ARG A 11 -12.36 -8.77 -14.75
N PHE A 12 -12.73 -9.36 -13.63
CA PHE A 12 -12.99 -8.65 -12.39
C PHE A 12 -11.87 -8.85 -11.36
N SER A 13 -10.87 -9.67 -11.70
CA SER A 13 -9.75 -9.92 -10.80
C SER A 13 -8.75 -8.79 -10.85
N PRO A 14 -8.21 -8.39 -9.70
CA PRO A 14 -7.09 -7.46 -9.67
C PRO A 14 -5.86 -8.08 -10.33
N LEU A 15 -4.96 -7.22 -10.80
CA LEU A 15 -3.74 -7.67 -11.44
C LEU A 15 -2.78 -8.24 -10.40
N SER A 16 -2.31 -9.46 -10.62
CA SER A 16 -1.22 -10.07 -9.85
C SER A 16 0.04 -10.11 -10.69
N VAL A 17 1.13 -9.61 -10.15
CA VAL A 17 2.43 -9.57 -10.82
C VAL A 17 3.46 -10.47 -10.14
N GLY A 18 3.01 -11.55 -9.50
CA GLY A 18 3.86 -12.53 -8.85
C GLY A 18 4.09 -12.32 -7.36
N GLY A 19 3.50 -11.28 -6.78
CA GLY A 19 3.57 -10.97 -5.36
C GLY A 19 2.21 -10.57 -4.84
N GLY A 20 2.10 -9.32 -4.35
CA GLY A 20 0.82 -8.74 -3.94
C GLY A 20 -0.05 -8.36 -5.13
N TRP A 21 -1.19 -7.76 -4.83
CA TRP A 21 -2.21 -7.41 -5.82
C TRP A 21 -2.22 -5.91 -6.09
N LEU A 22 -2.16 -5.54 -7.36
CA LEU A 22 -2.36 -4.16 -7.79
C LEU A 22 -3.83 -3.96 -8.08
N VAL A 23 -4.48 -3.05 -7.35
CA VAL A 23 -5.92 -2.81 -7.42
C VAL A 23 -6.22 -1.33 -7.60
N ASP A 24 -7.40 -1.00 -8.11
CA ASP A 24 -7.82 0.39 -8.18
C ASP A 24 -8.19 0.94 -6.79
N ALA A 25 -8.34 2.26 -6.71
CA ALA A 25 -8.59 2.93 -5.42
C ALA A 25 -9.91 2.50 -4.78
N SER A 26 -10.96 2.26 -5.57
CA SER A 26 -12.26 1.84 -5.05
C SER A 26 -12.18 0.45 -4.44
N LEU A 27 -11.56 -0.48 -5.13
CA LEU A 27 -11.36 -1.83 -4.61
C LEU A 27 -10.44 -1.81 -3.40
N PHE A 28 -9.39 -0.99 -3.42
CA PHE A 28 -8.49 -0.86 -2.28
C PHE A 28 -9.24 -0.40 -1.03
N ALA A 29 -10.08 0.63 -1.15
CA ALA A 29 -10.88 1.12 -0.03
C ALA A 29 -11.81 0.04 0.53
N PHE A 30 -12.45 -0.72 -0.36
CA PHE A 30 -13.28 -1.85 0.03
C PHE A 30 -12.46 -2.90 0.78
N LEU A 31 -11.27 -3.24 0.27
CA LEU A 31 -10.41 -4.25 0.89
C LEU A 31 -9.95 -3.82 2.29
N VAL A 32 -9.65 -2.54 2.49
CA VAL A 32 -9.26 -2.06 3.82
C VAL A 32 -10.40 -2.27 4.81
N ASP A 33 -11.61 -1.85 4.46
CA ASP A 33 -12.78 -2.03 5.33
C ASP A 33 -13.07 -3.50 5.58
N PHE A 34 -13.03 -4.31 4.54
CA PHE A 34 -13.29 -5.75 4.63
C PHE A 34 -12.25 -6.45 5.52
N GLU A 35 -10.98 -6.09 5.35
CA GLU A 35 -9.92 -6.68 6.17
C GLU A 35 -10.01 -6.25 7.63
N ILE A 36 -10.41 -5.01 7.91
CA ILE A 36 -10.64 -4.57 9.29
C ILE A 36 -11.71 -5.43 9.96
N HIS A 37 -12.83 -5.70 9.27
CA HIS A 37 -13.86 -6.58 9.80
C HIS A 37 -13.35 -7.99 10.08
N LYS A 38 -12.56 -8.53 9.17
CA LYS A 38 -11.93 -9.85 9.34
C LYS A 38 -10.93 -9.85 10.48
N ALA A 39 -10.10 -8.82 10.55
CA ALA A 39 -9.08 -8.69 11.59
C ALA A 39 -9.69 -8.58 12.98
N GLN A 40 -10.81 -7.87 13.09
CA GLN A 40 -11.58 -7.76 14.32
C GLN A 40 -12.08 -9.13 14.79
N ARG A 41 -12.58 -9.93 13.86
CA ARG A 41 -13.13 -11.26 14.16
C ARG A 41 -12.04 -12.29 14.42
N LEU A 42 -11.01 -12.30 13.58
CA LEU A 42 -9.96 -13.32 13.58
C LEU A 42 -8.73 -12.92 14.39
N ARG A 43 -8.71 -11.69 14.89
CA ARG A 43 -7.68 -11.13 15.78
C ARG A 43 -6.28 -11.15 15.18
N TYR A 44 -6.12 -10.57 14.00
CA TYR A 44 -4.82 -10.27 13.45
C TYR A 44 -4.65 -8.76 13.24
N SER A 45 -3.41 -8.35 13.02
CA SER A 45 -3.09 -6.95 12.80
C SER A 45 -3.08 -6.63 11.31
N LEU A 46 -3.34 -5.36 10.99
CA LEU A 46 -3.19 -4.82 9.64
C LEU A 46 -2.32 -3.60 9.71
N SER A 47 -1.58 -3.33 8.64
CA SER A 47 -0.88 -2.06 8.49
C SER A 47 -1.23 -1.42 7.16
N LEU A 48 -1.32 -0.10 7.16
CA LEU A 48 -1.54 0.71 5.98
C LEU A 48 -0.34 1.62 5.82
N VAL A 49 0.27 1.61 4.64
CA VAL A 49 1.42 2.47 4.35
C VAL A 49 1.09 3.34 3.16
N CYS A 50 1.30 4.64 3.31
CA CYS A 50 1.28 5.58 2.19
C CYS A 50 2.72 5.89 1.80
N PHE A 51 3.00 5.84 0.51
CA PHE A 51 4.35 5.89 -0.01
C PHE A 51 4.39 6.84 -1.20
N SER A 52 5.26 7.82 -1.14
CA SER A 52 5.48 8.76 -2.25
C SER A 52 6.89 8.64 -2.80
N VAL A 53 7.01 8.87 -4.10
CA VAL A 53 8.29 8.95 -4.80
C VAL A 53 8.47 10.40 -5.24
N GLU A 54 9.61 10.99 -4.94
CA GLU A 54 9.89 12.37 -5.31
C GLU A 54 10.36 12.50 -6.76
N GLY A 55 10.30 13.72 -7.28
CA GLY A 55 10.75 13.99 -8.63
C GLY A 55 9.71 13.69 -9.70
N VAL A 56 8.45 13.43 -9.33
CA VAL A 56 7.37 13.25 -10.28
C VAL A 56 6.86 14.62 -10.72
N PRO A 57 7.00 15.00 -12.00
CA PRO A 57 6.47 16.28 -12.48
C PRO A 57 4.95 16.32 -12.34
N ALA A 58 4.40 17.49 -12.02
CA ALA A 58 2.96 17.69 -11.98
C ALA A 58 2.34 17.33 -13.33
N GLY A 59 1.30 16.51 -13.31
CA GLY A 59 0.63 16.02 -14.53
C GLY A 59 1.15 14.69 -15.06
N ASN A 60 2.25 14.17 -14.51
CA ASN A 60 2.83 12.89 -14.93
C ASN A 60 2.77 11.81 -13.82
N GLU A 61 1.92 12.02 -12.83
CA GLU A 61 1.81 11.11 -11.67
C GLU A 61 1.48 9.68 -12.13
N GLU A 62 0.55 9.52 -13.05
CA GLU A 62 0.15 8.19 -13.53
C GLU A 62 1.29 7.46 -14.23
N SER A 63 2.12 8.18 -14.99
CA SER A 63 3.20 7.55 -15.75
C SER A 63 4.37 7.08 -14.87
N VAL A 64 4.48 7.58 -13.65
CA VAL A 64 5.53 7.18 -12.70
C VAL A 64 4.97 6.35 -11.56
N VAL A 65 3.80 6.73 -11.04
CA VAL A 65 3.20 6.07 -9.86
C VAL A 65 2.74 4.66 -10.20
N LEU A 66 2.14 4.44 -11.37
CA LEU A 66 1.67 3.10 -11.75
C LEU A 66 2.81 2.10 -11.93
N PRO A 67 3.90 2.39 -12.68
CA PRO A 67 5.03 1.47 -12.76
C PRO A 67 5.68 1.21 -11.40
N THR A 68 5.72 2.21 -10.52
CA THR A 68 6.23 2.04 -9.15
C THR A 68 5.33 1.09 -8.36
N ALA A 69 4.01 1.23 -8.49
CA ALA A 69 3.06 0.33 -7.83
C ALA A 69 3.23 -1.11 -8.29
N GLU A 70 3.42 -1.33 -9.59
CA GLU A 70 3.67 -2.66 -10.15
C GLU A 70 4.96 -3.26 -9.58
N HIS A 71 5.99 -2.44 -9.46
CA HIS A 71 7.26 -2.87 -8.88
C HIS A 71 7.10 -3.24 -7.40
N VAL A 72 6.46 -2.37 -6.63
CA VAL A 72 6.21 -2.60 -5.20
C VAL A 72 5.41 -3.89 -4.98
N ALA A 73 4.39 -4.13 -5.80
CA ALA A 73 3.54 -5.31 -5.68
C ALA A 73 4.33 -6.62 -5.72
N ARG A 74 5.42 -6.65 -6.49
CA ARG A 74 6.26 -7.85 -6.61
C ARG A 74 6.94 -8.25 -5.29
N TYR A 75 7.12 -7.31 -4.39
CA TYR A 75 7.78 -7.54 -3.11
C TYR A 75 6.80 -7.71 -1.95
N LEU A 76 5.50 -7.65 -2.24
CA LEU A 76 4.44 -7.90 -1.28
C LEU A 76 3.99 -9.35 -1.33
N ARG A 77 3.29 -9.78 -0.29
CA ARG A 77 2.73 -11.13 -0.22
C ARG A 77 1.39 -11.20 -0.95
N ALA A 78 0.97 -12.41 -1.31
CA ALA A 78 -0.31 -12.66 -2.00
C ALA A 78 -1.54 -12.22 -1.18
N THR A 79 -1.37 -11.93 0.10
CA THR A 79 -2.42 -11.39 0.97
C THR A 79 -2.43 -9.86 1.01
N ASP A 80 -1.45 -9.22 0.38
CA ASP A 80 -1.27 -7.78 0.43
C ASP A 80 -1.73 -7.12 -0.87
N ALA A 81 -2.07 -5.84 -0.78
CA ALA A 81 -2.54 -5.08 -1.94
C ALA A 81 -1.88 -3.71 -1.99
N VAL A 82 -1.77 -3.17 -3.20
CA VAL A 82 -1.27 -1.82 -3.45
C VAL A 82 -2.17 -1.13 -4.46
N THR A 83 -2.35 0.18 -4.29
CA THR A 83 -3.06 1.01 -5.26
C THR A 83 -2.25 2.26 -5.59
N SER A 84 -2.34 2.69 -6.83
CA SER A 84 -1.77 3.95 -7.30
C SER A 84 -2.83 5.04 -7.47
N GLY A 85 -4.10 4.73 -7.25
CA GLY A 85 -5.21 5.62 -7.54
C GLY A 85 -5.66 6.51 -6.38
N ALA A 86 -4.98 6.44 -5.23
CA ALA A 86 -5.38 7.17 -4.04
C ALA A 86 -4.90 8.64 -4.03
N GLY A 87 -4.03 9.01 -4.97
CA GLY A 87 -3.44 10.35 -5.06
C GLY A 87 -2.11 10.28 -5.78
N PRO A 88 -1.22 11.28 -5.62
CA PRO A 88 0.13 11.23 -6.20
C PRO A 88 1.07 10.34 -5.39
N TRP A 89 0.53 9.38 -4.67
CA TRP A 89 1.26 8.44 -3.82
C TRP A 89 0.59 7.08 -3.87
N LEU A 90 1.33 6.06 -3.45
CA LEU A 90 0.82 4.68 -3.35
C LEU A 90 0.25 4.44 -1.97
N ALA A 91 -0.74 3.55 -1.89
CA ALA A 91 -1.20 3.02 -0.62
C ALA A 91 -1.02 1.50 -0.62
N LEU A 92 -0.47 0.97 0.47
CA LEU A 92 -0.23 -0.45 0.66
C LEU A 92 -1.07 -0.96 1.82
N LEU A 93 -1.76 -2.07 1.61
CA LEU A 93 -2.48 -2.80 2.66
C LEU A 93 -1.69 -4.08 2.97
N LEU A 94 -1.19 -4.17 4.18
CA LEU A 94 -0.35 -5.28 4.63
C LEU A 94 -1.12 -6.08 5.68
N VAL A 95 -1.45 -7.32 5.33
CA VAL A 95 -2.26 -8.20 6.17
C VAL A 95 -1.34 -8.97 7.12
N ASP A 96 -1.77 -9.08 8.38
CA ASP A 96 -1.00 -9.72 9.45
C ASP A 96 0.38 -9.09 9.62
N ALA A 97 0.42 -7.76 9.56
CA ALA A 97 1.64 -6.99 9.76
C ALA A 97 1.42 -5.94 10.84
N GLU A 98 2.31 -5.92 11.81
CA GLU A 98 2.31 -4.95 12.90
C GLU A 98 3.27 -3.80 12.59
N SER A 99 3.15 -2.70 13.33
CA SER A 99 4.01 -1.53 13.18
C SER A 99 5.51 -1.88 13.19
N ILE A 100 5.90 -2.82 14.03
CA ILE A 100 7.29 -3.23 14.18
C ILE A 100 7.85 -3.88 12.91
N HIS A 101 6.99 -4.43 12.05
CA HIS A 101 7.41 -5.09 10.81
C HIS A 101 7.64 -4.11 9.66
N LEU A 102 7.08 -2.89 9.75
CA LEU A 102 7.06 -1.94 8.64
C LEU A 102 8.46 -1.50 8.18
N PRO A 103 9.42 -1.22 9.08
CA PRO A 103 10.76 -0.84 8.62
C PRO A 103 11.42 -1.89 7.73
N LEU A 104 11.28 -3.17 8.08
CA LEU A 104 11.87 -4.26 7.29
C LEU A 104 11.17 -4.42 5.94
N ILE A 105 9.84 -4.31 5.92
CA ILE A 105 9.07 -4.40 4.68
C ILE A 105 9.44 -3.26 3.74
N LEU A 106 9.49 -2.04 4.26
CA LEU A 106 9.86 -0.87 3.47
C LEU A 106 11.30 -0.94 2.98
N HIS A 107 12.21 -1.43 3.79
CA HIS A 107 13.60 -1.65 3.36
C HIS A 107 13.66 -2.58 2.15
N ARG A 108 12.94 -3.68 2.18
CA ARG A 108 12.89 -4.66 1.09
C ARG A 108 12.33 -4.04 -0.20
N VAL A 109 11.27 -3.24 -0.06
CA VAL A 109 10.64 -2.58 -1.19
C VAL A 109 11.54 -1.50 -1.78
N THR A 110 12.14 -0.67 -0.94
CA THR A 110 12.88 0.53 -1.39
C THR A 110 14.28 0.21 -1.90
N THR A 111 14.93 -0.84 -1.43
CA THR A 111 16.27 -1.22 -1.94
C THR A 111 16.24 -1.62 -3.41
N GLN A 112 15.08 -2.01 -3.92
CA GLN A 112 14.92 -2.40 -5.32
C GLN A 112 14.41 -1.27 -6.20
N LEU A 113 14.12 -0.10 -5.63
CA LEU A 113 13.68 1.05 -6.41
C LEU A 113 14.89 1.82 -6.96
N GLU A 114 14.80 2.15 -8.25
CA GLU A 114 15.83 2.95 -8.93
C GLU A 114 15.64 4.44 -8.71
N THR A 115 14.73 4.83 -7.83
CA THR A 115 14.44 6.23 -7.55
C THR A 115 15.31 6.76 -6.41
N SER A 116 15.66 8.02 -6.50
CA SER A 116 16.59 8.64 -5.57
C SER A 116 15.97 9.06 -4.24
N ALA A 117 14.64 9.27 -4.18
CA ALA A 117 13.99 9.75 -2.96
C ALA A 117 12.58 9.22 -2.83
N TRP A 118 12.24 8.80 -1.63
CA TRP A 118 10.91 8.31 -1.28
C TRP A 118 10.56 8.79 0.12
N SER A 119 9.28 8.77 0.47
CA SER A 119 8.79 9.10 1.81
C SER A 119 7.61 8.19 2.12
N ALA A 120 7.52 7.72 3.35
CA ALA A 120 6.46 6.81 3.73
C ALA A 120 5.92 7.10 5.13
N GLY A 121 4.63 6.83 5.30
CA GLY A 121 3.97 6.87 6.59
C GLY A 121 3.16 5.61 6.78
N GLY A 122 3.12 5.09 8.00
CA GLY A 122 2.43 3.85 8.32
C GLY A 122 1.54 3.96 9.55
N SER A 123 0.42 3.26 9.52
CA SER A 123 -0.50 3.09 10.64
C SER A 123 -0.88 1.63 10.77
N SER A 124 -1.41 1.24 11.92
CA SER A 124 -1.72 -0.16 12.19
C SER A 124 -3.04 -0.31 12.93
N TYR A 125 -3.80 -1.35 12.55
CA TYR A 125 -5.00 -1.79 13.23
C TYR A 125 -4.65 -2.96 14.15
N PRO A 126 -5.12 -3.05 15.37
CA PRO A 126 -5.91 -2.04 16.08
C PRO A 126 -5.06 -1.06 16.90
N ARG A 127 -3.74 -1.15 16.80
CA ARG A 127 -2.82 -0.45 17.71
C ARG A 127 -2.90 1.06 17.61
N THR A 128 -2.94 1.63 16.41
CA THR A 128 -2.93 3.10 16.23
C THR A 128 -4.24 3.65 15.71
N ALA A 129 -5.08 2.82 15.13
CA ALA A 129 -6.39 3.20 14.63
C ALA A 129 -7.29 1.97 14.47
N THR A 130 -8.60 2.18 14.53
CA THR A 130 -9.59 1.10 14.39
C THR A 130 -10.51 1.29 13.18
N ARG A 131 -10.35 2.40 12.45
CA ARG A 131 -11.14 2.72 11.25
C ARG A 131 -10.22 2.97 10.07
N ALA A 132 -10.67 2.55 8.88
CA ALA A 132 -9.92 2.77 7.64
C ALA A 132 -9.57 4.24 7.42
N LYS A 133 -10.52 5.13 7.64
CA LYS A 133 -10.33 6.57 7.49
C LYS A 133 -9.20 7.10 8.38
N ASP A 134 -9.16 6.66 9.63
CA ASP A 134 -8.15 7.10 10.58
C ASP A 134 -6.78 6.52 10.25
N MET A 135 -6.73 5.27 9.81
CA MET A 135 -5.49 4.65 9.35
C MET A 135 -4.91 5.41 8.16
N LEU A 136 -5.74 5.76 7.21
CA LEU A 136 -5.32 6.51 6.02
C LEU A 136 -4.82 7.90 6.41
N SER A 137 -5.56 8.62 7.25
CA SER A 137 -5.18 9.96 7.70
C SER A 137 -3.83 9.95 8.41
N GLN A 138 -3.61 8.99 9.30
CA GLN A 138 -2.33 8.84 10.01
C GLN A 138 -1.19 8.56 9.04
N ALA A 139 -1.39 7.65 8.11
CA ALA A 139 -0.35 7.26 7.15
C ALA A 139 0.02 8.42 6.22
N VAL A 140 -0.98 9.15 5.70
CA VAL A 140 -0.75 10.32 4.83
C VAL A 140 -0.02 11.43 5.58
N GLU A 141 -0.46 11.75 6.78
CA GLU A 141 0.16 12.79 7.60
C GLU A 141 1.63 12.47 7.89
N LEU A 142 1.93 11.23 8.23
CA LEU A 142 3.30 10.81 8.52
C LEU A 142 4.15 10.74 7.25
N MET A 143 3.58 10.36 6.13
CA MET A 143 4.27 10.40 4.84
C MET A 143 4.67 11.84 4.48
N ASP A 144 3.75 12.78 4.62
CA ASP A 144 4.02 14.20 4.35
C ASP A 144 5.09 14.74 5.28
N ARG A 145 5.06 14.36 6.55
CA ARG A 145 6.07 14.73 7.52
C ARG A 145 7.45 14.17 7.14
N ALA A 146 7.51 12.93 6.72
CA ALA A 146 8.75 12.33 6.25
C ALA A 146 9.32 13.09 5.06
N LYS A 147 8.45 13.51 4.15
CA LYS A 147 8.82 14.27 2.97
C LYS A 147 9.40 15.64 3.33
N VAL A 148 8.74 16.37 4.23
CA VAL A 148 9.19 17.69 4.71
C VAL A 148 10.52 17.58 5.45
N GLU A 149 10.76 16.50 6.17
CA GLU A 149 11.97 16.30 6.96
C GLU A 149 13.13 15.66 6.20
N GLY A 150 13.05 15.61 4.87
CA GLY A 150 14.18 15.21 4.02
C GLY A 150 13.98 13.94 3.21
N GLY A 151 12.88 13.22 3.38
CA GLY A 151 12.61 11.99 2.64
C GLY A 151 13.52 10.82 3.03
N ASN A 152 13.42 9.75 2.26
CA ASN A 152 14.16 8.50 2.45
C ASN A 152 13.96 7.91 3.85
N ARG A 153 12.74 8.01 4.35
CA ARG A 153 12.39 7.55 5.69
C ARG A 153 10.94 7.15 5.79
N LEU A 154 10.68 6.29 6.75
CA LEU A 154 9.35 5.85 7.15
C LEU A 154 9.06 6.38 8.55
N TYR A 155 7.92 7.03 8.72
CA TYR A 155 7.38 7.32 10.04
C TYR A 155 6.17 6.42 10.30
N VAL A 156 6.10 5.88 11.50
CA VAL A 156 5.04 4.95 11.90
C VAL A 156 4.28 5.56 13.07
N ALA A 157 2.94 5.52 12.99
CA ALA A 157 2.08 5.98 14.07
C ALA A 157 2.32 5.16 15.34
N SER A 158 2.21 5.81 16.48
CA SER A 158 2.42 5.20 17.78
C SER A 158 1.18 5.31 18.66
#